data_7745f2d3a8dc43b34186fc5a2a0bac91
#
_entry.id   7745f2d3a8dc43b34186fc5a2a0bac91
#
_cell.length_a   1.000
_cell.length_b   1.000
_cell.length_c   1.000
_cell.angle_alpha   90.00
_cell.angle_beta   90.00
_cell.angle_gamma   90.00
#
_symmetry.space_group_name_H-M   'P 1'
#
loop_
_entity.id
_entity.type
_entity.pdbx_description
1 polymer ?
#
loop_
_entity_poly.entity_id
_entity_poly.type
_entity_poly.pdbx_seq_one_letter_code
_entity_poly.pdbx_strand_id
1 'polypeptide(L)'
;ASDVYKRQRLLSAQESSVIVKLPNDSTFLDEITESIKIYKFLNKNASGARDSFDSIRRAKEDERIEKKDRIRIFIEDALKNADIYVNGDKATISAKEPATRINEALGKLVAMKYNKLTYMETAPELSDISAIFKHSDGQMSFLGTSDTTPNKLALEEVVQVIGLNNARHMKTSLKSLQDKFGVAPYGFDPKDVQWLVAMLFKLGRVSLTLNSQSLSLLSTNSDELVRYITKREYVEKLLIDIRERATDGQIRSAKEVMKDYFGFTVSSDDDDKIMSSFKSRAKDKVEVYDDILVEYRINPKYPCKRLMEEARKRLAELLDINEPTEFFKTVDKKRDDLLDDAEDTAPVFDFFKGDQRKIFEEAVKNLAYFGNSKTYVSDQELLKVVEEIETIVKDSKPFSKIQRLPELNKRFEE
;
A
#
# COMPACT_ATOMS: atom_id res chain seq x y z
N ALA A 1 50.32 25.69 -15.95
CA ALA A 1 49.63 25.36 -14.66
C ALA A 1 48.20 25.92 -14.62
N SER A 2 47.96 27.15 -15.06
CA SER A 2 46.61 27.78 -15.02
C SER A 2 45.58 27.04 -15.86
N ASP A 3 45.95 26.59 -17.07
CA ASP A 3 45.00 25.94 -18.00
C ASP A 3 44.70 24.49 -17.60
N VAL A 4 45.68 23.77 -17.06
CA VAL A 4 45.48 22.43 -16.49
C VAL A 4 44.49 22.50 -15.31
N TYR A 5 44.68 23.50 -14.45
CA TYR A 5 43.77 23.70 -13.31
C TYR A 5 42.36 24.06 -13.73
N LYS A 6 42.18 24.94 -14.72
CA LYS A 6 40.86 25.28 -15.26
C LYS A 6 40.18 24.04 -15.85
N ARG A 7 40.91 23.19 -16.57
CA ARG A 7 40.43 21.95 -17.13
C ARG A 7 40.00 20.95 -16.02
N GLN A 8 40.83 20.84 -14.97
CA GLN A 8 40.50 19.98 -13.84
C GLN A 8 39.20 20.43 -13.12
N ARG A 9 38.98 21.73 -12.94
CA ARG A 9 37.75 22.28 -12.39
C ARG A 9 36.52 21.90 -13.21
N LEU A 10 36.62 22.01 -14.54
CA LEU A 10 35.53 21.60 -15.43
C LEU A 10 35.26 20.09 -15.34
N LEU A 11 36.32 19.27 -15.33
CA LEU A 11 36.18 17.82 -15.15
C LEU A 11 35.53 17.46 -13.80
N SER A 12 35.93 18.16 -12.72
CA SER A 12 35.35 17.91 -11.40
C SER A 12 33.85 18.20 -11.34
N ALA A 13 33.37 19.18 -12.09
CA ALA A 13 31.94 19.47 -12.20
C ALA A 13 31.20 18.34 -12.94
N GLN A 14 31.81 17.76 -13.99
CA GLN A 14 31.26 16.64 -14.74
C GLN A 14 31.26 15.32 -13.95
N GLU A 15 32.38 15.07 -13.23
CA GLU A 15 32.61 13.81 -12.49
C GLU A 15 32.06 13.83 -11.05
N SER A 16 31.52 14.96 -10.60
CA SER A 16 31.09 15.16 -9.21
C SER A 16 32.19 14.84 -8.21
N SER A 17 33.33 15.57 -8.32
CA SER A 17 34.49 15.38 -7.47
C SER A 17 34.83 16.64 -6.67
N VAL A 18 35.56 16.46 -5.57
CA VAL A 18 36.16 17.56 -4.78
C VAL A 18 37.61 17.73 -5.21
N ILE A 19 38.04 18.96 -5.46
CA ILE A 19 39.45 19.30 -5.71
C ILE A 19 40.00 20.06 -4.53
N VAL A 20 41.11 19.56 -3.99
CA VAL A 20 41.90 20.23 -2.96
C VAL A 20 43.15 20.82 -3.64
N LYS A 21 43.18 22.14 -3.78
CA LYS A 21 44.33 22.88 -4.36
C LYS A 21 45.25 23.33 -3.23
N LEU A 22 46.41 22.72 -3.13
CA LEU A 22 47.42 23.11 -2.18
C LEU A 22 48.01 24.50 -2.54
N PRO A 23 48.53 25.28 -1.57
CA PRO A 23 49.27 26.51 -1.82
C PRO A 23 50.45 26.29 -2.76
N ASN A 24 50.87 27.32 -3.46
CA ASN A 24 52.01 27.24 -4.37
C ASN A 24 53.37 27.14 -3.65
N ASP A 25 53.42 27.05 -2.34
CA ASP A 25 54.61 26.82 -1.56
C ASP A 25 55.07 25.37 -1.74
N SER A 26 56.29 25.18 -2.26
CA SER A 26 56.84 23.87 -2.61
C SER A 26 57.77 23.28 -1.56
N THR A 27 57.89 23.88 -0.36
CA THR A 27 58.83 23.45 0.68
C THR A 27 58.66 21.96 1.04
N PHE A 28 57.42 21.45 1.11
CA PHE A 28 57.18 20.02 1.33
C PHE A 28 57.64 19.15 0.14
N LEU A 29 57.60 19.65 -1.10
CA LEU A 29 58.07 18.93 -2.28
C LEU A 29 59.59 18.74 -2.27
N ASP A 30 60.33 19.75 -1.81
CA ASP A 30 61.79 19.67 -1.66
C ASP A 30 62.17 18.64 -0.60
N GLU A 31 61.50 18.66 0.56
CA GLU A 31 61.70 17.66 1.61
C GLU A 31 61.34 16.25 1.16
N ILE A 32 60.22 16.07 0.41
CA ILE A 32 59.85 14.78 -0.19
C ILE A 32 60.95 14.30 -1.16
N THR A 33 61.43 15.20 -2.02
CA THR A 33 62.47 14.87 -3.00
C THR A 33 63.76 14.41 -2.33
N GLU A 34 64.18 15.09 -1.29
CA GLU A 34 65.36 14.70 -0.50
C GLU A 34 65.12 13.37 0.24
N SER A 35 63.96 13.16 0.84
CA SER A 35 63.61 11.91 1.50
C SER A 35 63.64 10.72 0.52
N ILE A 36 63.15 10.90 -0.73
CA ILE A 36 63.18 9.88 -1.77
C ILE A 36 64.65 9.58 -2.19
N LYS A 37 65.53 10.59 -2.29
CA LYS A 37 66.94 10.40 -2.58
C LYS A 37 67.64 9.56 -1.49
N ILE A 38 67.35 9.87 -0.22
CA ILE A 38 67.89 9.11 0.92
C ILE A 38 67.37 7.66 0.86
N TYR A 39 66.07 7.47 0.66
CA TYR A 39 65.47 6.11 0.54
C TYR A 39 66.12 5.30 -0.59
N LYS A 40 66.34 5.88 -1.77
CA LYS A 40 66.99 5.22 -2.90
C LYS A 40 68.45 4.90 -2.55
N PHE A 41 69.21 5.79 -1.85
CA PHE A 41 70.53 5.51 -1.38
C PHE A 41 70.58 4.32 -0.41
N LEU A 42 69.70 4.27 0.57
CA LEU A 42 69.64 3.22 1.55
C LEU A 42 69.32 1.85 0.90
N ASN A 43 68.43 1.82 -0.05
CA ASN A 43 68.06 0.57 -0.75
C ASN A 43 69.12 0.08 -1.75
N LYS A 44 69.75 0.99 -2.44
CA LYS A 44 70.77 0.63 -3.45
C LYS A 44 72.03 0.03 -2.80
N ASN A 45 72.39 0.41 -1.58
CA ASN A 45 73.55 -0.03 -0.84
C ASN A 45 73.25 -1.12 0.21
N ALA A 46 72.11 -1.77 0.13
CA ALA A 46 71.71 -2.84 1.06
C ALA A 46 72.53 -4.15 0.90
N SER A 47 73.07 -4.39 -0.30
CA SER A 47 73.78 -5.63 -0.62
C SER A 47 75.30 -5.32 -0.86
N GLY A 48 76.11 -5.34 0.20
CA GLY A 48 77.58 -5.24 0.05
C GLY A 48 78.29 -4.14 0.85
N ALA A 49 77.69 -3.73 1.97
CA ALA A 49 78.27 -2.68 2.80
C ALA A 49 79.47 -3.19 3.59
N ARG A 50 80.67 -2.51 3.40
CA ARG A 50 81.75 -2.63 4.34
C ARG A 50 81.39 -1.88 5.63
N ASP A 51 81.89 -2.33 6.78
CA ASP A 51 81.60 -1.77 8.12
C ASP A 51 81.82 -0.22 8.21
N SER A 52 82.66 0.38 7.33
CA SER A 52 82.89 1.82 7.27
C SER A 52 81.65 2.64 6.82
N PHE A 53 80.62 2.00 6.20
CA PHE A 53 79.43 2.70 5.73
C PHE A 53 78.22 2.59 6.69
N ASP A 54 78.30 1.77 7.77
CA ASP A 54 77.21 1.55 8.71
C ASP A 54 76.90 2.84 9.50
N SER A 55 77.84 3.62 9.87
CA SER A 55 77.65 4.92 10.55
C SER A 55 76.88 5.92 9.65
N ILE A 56 77.28 5.99 8.36
CA ILE A 56 76.67 6.89 7.38
C ILE A 56 75.24 6.40 7.10
N ARG A 57 75.07 5.10 7.01
CA ARG A 57 73.70 4.48 6.79
C ARG A 57 72.79 4.80 7.93
N ARG A 58 73.21 4.63 9.18
CA ARG A 58 72.43 5.00 10.37
C ARG A 58 72.05 6.47 10.38
N ALA A 59 73.05 7.35 10.16
CA ALA A 59 72.81 8.80 10.10
C ALA A 59 71.81 9.18 9.00
N LYS A 60 71.83 8.51 7.84
CA LYS A 60 70.88 8.74 6.76
C LYS A 60 69.52 8.17 7.04
N GLU A 61 69.36 7.07 7.81
CA GLU A 61 68.09 6.56 8.29
C GLU A 61 67.45 7.50 9.31
N ASP A 62 68.24 8.03 10.25
CA ASP A 62 67.77 9.01 11.22
C ASP A 62 67.32 10.31 10.52
N GLU A 63 68.12 10.81 9.55
CA GLU A 63 67.77 11.97 8.71
C GLU A 63 66.41 11.71 7.95
N ARG A 64 66.20 10.50 7.45
CA ARG A 64 64.97 10.12 6.76
C ARG A 64 63.78 10.16 7.68
N ILE A 65 63.92 9.72 8.92
CA ILE A 65 62.85 9.74 9.92
C ILE A 65 62.47 11.20 10.25
N GLU A 66 63.48 12.04 10.54
CA GLU A 66 63.24 13.46 10.81
C GLU A 66 62.57 14.19 9.61
N LYS A 67 63.02 13.89 8.39
CA LYS A 67 62.40 14.45 7.18
C LYS A 67 60.96 13.99 7.02
N LYS A 68 60.64 12.76 7.34
CA LYS A 68 59.27 12.23 7.29
C LYS A 68 58.34 12.99 8.24
N ASP A 69 58.79 13.29 9.45
CA ASP A 69 58.03 14.07 10.41
C ASP A 69 57.81 15.52 9.96
N ARG A 70 58.86 16.16 9.40
CA ARG A 70 58.73 17.50 8.81
C ARG A 70 57.80 17.52 7.60
N ILE A 71 57.88 16.54 6.70
CA ILE A 71 56.97 16.41 5.54
C ILE A 71 55.52 16.31 6.02
N ARG A 72 55.27 15.53 7.07
CA ARG A 72 53.91 15.41 7.65
C ARG A 72 53.38 16.77 8.10
N ILE A 73 54.20 17.54 8.88
CA ILE A 73 53.81 18.85 9.37
C ILE A 73 53.53 19.82 8.21
N PHE A 74 54.41 19.85 7.20
CA PHE A 74 54.23 20.72 6.03
C PHE A 74 52.99 20.37 5.21
N ILE A 75 52.71 19.07 5.02
CA ILE A 75 51.49 18.62 4.31
C ILE A 75 50.23 18.98 5.11
N GLU A 76 50.24 18.78 6.42
CA GLU A 76 49.12 19.18 7.28
C GLU A 76 48.85 20.68 7.20
N ASP A 77 49.91 21.51 7.21
CA ASP A 77 49.78 22.96 7.09
C ASP A 77 49.32 23.37 5.68
N ALA A 78 49.86 22.75 4.64
CA ALA A 78 49.43 22.99 3.27
C ALA A 78 47.94 22.62 3.07
N LEU A 79 47.45 21.55 3.70
CA LEU A 79 46.03 21.16 3.67
C LEU A 79 45.15 22.12 4.48
N LYS A 80 45.64 22.66 5.61
CA LYS A 80 44.91 23.70 6.38
C LYS A 80 44.69 24.95 5.55
N ASN A 81 45.66 25.32 4.70
CA ASN A 81 45.66 26.53 3.89
C ASN A 81 45.19 26.28 2.44
N ALA A 82 44.77 25.06 2.09
CA ALA A 82 44.33 24.69 0.76
C ALA A 82 43.02 25.35 0.36
N ASP A 83 42.92 25.75 -0.91
CA ASP A 83 41.65 26.08 -1.54
C ASP A 83 40.92 24.81 -1.92
N ILE A 84 39.66 24.70 -1.48
CA ILE A 84 38.82 23.54 -1.79
C ILE A 84 37.75 23.93 -2.78
N TYR A 85 37.56 23.12 -3.82
CA TYR A 85 36.57 23.31 -4.87
C TYR A 85 35.60 22.14 -4.88
N VAL A 86 34.31 22.45 -4.92
CA VAL A 86 33.20 21.47 -4.97
C VAL A 86 32.44 21.74 -6.24
N ASN A 87 32.25 20.71 -7.06
CA ASN A 87 31.51 20.81 -8.33
C ASN A 87 32.02 21.98 -9.22
N GLY A 88 33.31 22.22 -9.22
CA GLY A 88 33.98 23.27 -10.02
C GLY A 88 34.05 24.66 -9.37
N ASP A 89 33.35 24.94 -8.28
CA ASP A 89 33.33 26.22 -7.60
C ASP A 89 34.08 26.19 -6.27
N LYS A 90 34.70 27.33 -5.91
CA LYS A 90 35.42 27.47 -4.64
C LYS A 90 34.41 27.39 -3.48
N ALA A 91 34.57 26.39 -2.63
CA ALA A 91 33.71 26.18 -1.48
C ALA A 91 34.13 27.02 -0.28
N THR A 92 33.18 27.62 0.41
CA THR A 92 33.39 28.22 1.73
C THR A 92 33.39 27.12 2.77
N ILE A 93 34.53 26.83 3.38
CA ILE A 93 34.74 25.80 4.40
C ILE A 93 35.01 26.47 5.73
N SER A 94 34.27 26.14 6.76
CA SER A 94 34.41 26.73 8.09
C SER A 94 35.41 25.98 8.99
N ALA A 95 35.58 24.68 8.74
CA ALA A 95 36.47 23.82 9.49
C ALA A 95 37.94 24.22 9.31
N LYS A 96 38.74 24.01 10.36
CA LYS A 96 40.18 24.33 10.38
C LYS A 96 41.07 23.10 10.17
N GLU A 97 40.66 21.96 10.73
CA GLU A 97 41.44 20.72 10.63
C GLU A 97 41.28 20.08 9.23
N PRO A 98 42.39 19.57 8.62
CA PRO A 98 42.37 19.07 7.24
C PRO A 98 41.31 18.02 6.94
N ALA A 99 41.20 17.02 7.77
CA ALA A 99 40.20 15.94 7.60
C ALA A 99 38.78 16.49 7.65
N THR A 100 38.48 17.37 8.61
CA THR A 100 37.16 17.99 8.78
C THR A 100 36.83 18.90 7.57
N ARG A 101 37.82 19.64 7.05
CA ARG A 101 37.67 20.48 5.84
C ARG A 101 37.27 19.66 4.62
N ILE A 102 37.95 18.53 4.40
CA ILE A 102 37.64 17.61 3.29
C ILE A 102 36.28 16.99 3.48
N ASN A 103 35.91 16.53 4.69
CA ASN A 103 34.62 15.96 5.00
C ASN A 103 33.47 16.98 4.81
N GLU A 104 33.67 18.25 5.22
CA GLU A 104 32.72 19.32 4.96
C GLU A 104 32.50 19.54 3.46
N ALA A 105 33.58 19.52 2.67
CA ALA A 105 33.50 19.67 1.21
C ALA A 105 32.76 18.46 0.56
N LEU A 106 33.06 17.24 0.99
CA LEU A 106 32.35 16.03 0.54
C LEU A 106 30.89 16.08 0.92
N GLY A 107 30.56 16.53 2.13
CA GLY A 107 29.17 16.73 2.57
C GLY A 107 28.43 17.72 1.65
N LYS A 108 29.07 18.84 1.27
CA LYS A 108 28.48 19.79 0.31
C LYS A 108 28.27 19.17 -1.07
N LEU A 109 29.23 18.36 -1.55
CA LEU A 109 29.10 17.66 -2.82
C LEU A 109 27.92 16.67 -2.80
N VAL A 110 27.79 15.89 -1.72
CA VAL A 110 26.68 14.96 -1.53
C VAL A 110 25.35 15.72 -1.50
N ALA A 111 25.26 16.81 -0.73
CA ALA A 111 24.04 17.62 -0.65
C ALA A 111 23.64 18.24 -2.00
N MET A 112 24.61 18.62 -2.83
CA MET A 112 24.34 19.13 -4.19
C MET A 112 23.87 18.03 -5.15
N LYS A 113 24.51 16.86 -5.11
CA LYS A 113 24.20 15.72 -6.00
C LYS A 113 22.91 15.01 -5.60
N TYR A 114 22.70 14.84 -4.31
CA TYR A 114 21.55 14.15 -3.72
C TYR A 114 20.65 15.15 -2.98
N ASN A 115 20.21 16.19 -3.69
CA ASN A 115 19.47 17.30 -3.08
C ASN A 115 18.07 16.90 -2.56
N LYS A 116 17.58 15.72 -2.93
CA LYS A 116 16.35 15.14 -2.41
C LYS A 116 16.58 14.05 -1.34
N LEU A 117 17.85 13.78 -0.97
CA LEU A 117 18.16 12.81 0.10
C LEU A 117 17.50 13.22 1.44
N THR A 118 17.42 14.52 1.70
CA THR A 118 16.77 15.07 2.91
C THR A 118 15.27 14.86 2.97
N TYR A 119 14.63 14.37 1.91
CA TYR A 119 13.21 13.98 1.93
C TYR A 119 12.98 12.74 2.81
N MET A 120 14.04 11.94 3.03
CA MET A 120 14.07 10.92 4.09
C MET A 120 14.55 11.59 5.39
N GLU A 121 13.60 12.03 6.20
CA GLU A 121 13.86 12.67 7.50
C GLU A 121 14.35 11.66 8.53
N THR A 122 13.87 10.43 8.43
CA THR A 122 14.25 9.30 9.28
C THR A 122 14.63 8.10 8.41
N ALA A 123 15.71 7.41 8.76
CA ALA A 123 16.14 6.18 8.10
C ALA A 123 15.44 4.97 8.78
N PRO A 124 14.48 4.33 8.13
CA PRO A 124 13.76 3.21 8.73
C PRO A 124 14.61 1.94 8.76
N GLU A 125 14.36 1.09 9.75
CA GLU A 125 14.90 -0.27 9.80
C GLU A 125 13.85 -1.30 9.33
N LEU A 126 14.27 -2.54 9.08
CA LEU A 126 13.35 -3.60 8.64
C LEU A 126 12.26 -3.92 9.69
N SER A 127 12.57 -3.71 10.98
CA SER A 127 11.60 -3.82 12.08
C SER A 127 10.45 -2.84 11.94
N ASP A 128 10.72 -1.63 11.42
CA ASP A 128 9.71 -0.58 11.27
C ASP A 128 8.69 -0.94 10.18
N ILE A 129 9.13 -1.66 9.13
CA ILE A 129 8.22 -2.20 8.11
C ILE A 129 7.24 -3.22 8.74
N SER A 130 7.72 -4.08 9.64
CA SER A 130 6.87 -5.01 10.37
C SER A 130 5.88 -4.28 11.29
N ALA A 131 6.32 -3.20 11.93
CA ALA A 131 5.49 -2.39 12.80
C ALA A 131 4.31 -1.75 12.06
N ILE A 132 4.49 -1.30 10.79
CA ILE A 132 3.43 -0.73 9.96
C ILE A 132 2.21 -1.67 9.87
N PHE A 133 2.43 -2.98 9.72
CA PHE A 133 1.36 -3.95 9.51
C PHE A 133 0.82 -4.58 10.80
N LYS A 134 1.59 -4.55 11.90
CA LYS A 134 1.20 -5.16 13.19
C LYS A 134 0.36 -4.24 14.07
N HIS A 135 0.49 -2.92 13.92
CA HIS A 135 -0.29 -1.97 14.70
C HIS A 135 -1.71 -1.85 14.15
N SER A 136 -2.70 -2.08 15.02
CA SER A 136 -4.11 -1.82 14.73
C SER A 136 -4.37 -0.32 14.57
N ASP A 137 -5.38 0.03 13.76
CA ASP A 137 -5.71 1.41 13.38
C ASP A 137 -5.88 2.40 14.56
N GLY A 138 -6.20 1.92 15.78
CA GLY A 138 -6.31 2.76 16.96
C GLY A 138 -4.99 3.34 17.50
N GLN A 139 -3.84 2.76 17.12
CA GLN A 139 -2.50 3.25 17.47
C GLN A 139 -1.84 4.08 16.36
N MET A 140 -2.47 4.19 15.20
CA MET A 140 -1.98 5.06 14.11
C MET A 140 -2.03 6.55 14.45
N SER A 141 -2.73 6.97 15.51
CA SER A 141 -2.63 8.35 16.03
C SER A 141 -1.20 8.72 16.46
N PHE A 142 -0.33 7.73 16.71
CA PHE A 142 1.10 7.95 16.99
C PHE A 142 1.95 8.10 15.71
N LEU A 143 1.48 7.61 14.56
CA LEU A 143 2.14 7.79 13.25
C LEU A 143 1.71 9.10 12.54
N GLY A 144 0.89 9.91 13.21
CA GLY A 144 0.55 11.28 12.80
C GLY A 144 -0.74 11.39 12.01
N THR A 145 -1.48 12.45 12.31
CA THR A 145 -2.40 13.08 11.36
C THR A 145 -1.62 13.45 10.10
N SER A 146 -2.26 13.70 8.98
CA SER A 146 -1.65 13.96 7.66
C SER A 146 -0.45 14.93 7.64
N ASP A 147 -0.27 15.75 8.68
CA ASP A 147 0.83 16.73 8.79
C ASP A 147 2.08 16.22 9.55
N THR A 148 2.00 15.09 10.27
CA THR A 148 3.09 14.54 11.09
C THR A 148 3.62 13.19 10.60
N THR A 149 3.21 12.74 9.40
CA THR A 149 3.73 11.49 8.82
C THR A 149 5.21 11.65 8.48
N PRO A 150 6.12 10.81 9.03
CA PRO A 150 7.54 10.88 8.73
C PRO A 150 7.79 10.63 7.24
N ASN A 151 8.84 11.25 6.70
CA ASN A 151 9.25 11.11 5.29
C ASN A 151 8.14 11.54 4.28
N LYS A 152 7.31 12.50 4.64
CA LYS A 152 6.17 12.94 3.82
C LYS A 152 6.58 13.31 2.39
N LEU A 153 7.66 14.10 2.22
CA LEU A 153 8.14 14.48 0.90
C LEU A 153 8.58 13.28 0.06
N ALA A 154 9.22 12.29 0.68
CA ALA A 154 9.62 11.07 0.00
C ALA A 154 8.40 10.23 -0.42
N LEU A 155 7.37 10.12 0.42
CA LEU A 155 6.10 9.46 0.08
C LEU A 155 5.43 10.11 -1.13
N GLU A 156 5.37 11.46 -1.18
CA GLU A 156 4.79 12.19 -2.31
C GLU A 156 5.57 11.95 -3.61
N GLU A 157 6.90 11.94 -3.57
CA GLU A 157 7.74 11.67 -4.73
C GLU A 157 7.51 10.24 -5.29
N VAL A 158 7.38 9.25 -4.40
CA VAL A 158 7.08 7.86 -4.83
C VAL A 158 5.73 7.79 -5.54
N VAL A 159 4.69 8.39 -4.96
CA VAL A 159 3.35 8.45 -5.58
C VAL A 159 3.40 9.15 -6.94
N GLN A 160 4.12 10.27 -7.04
CA GLN A 160 4.26 11.00 -8.30
C GLN A 160 4.94 10.16 -9.38
N VAL A 161 6.02 9.43 -9.04
CA VAL A 161 6.72 8.54 -9.98
C VAL A 161 5.81 7.40 -10.46
N ILE A 162 5.06 6.77 -9.55
CA ILE A 162 4.12 5.71 -9.91
C ILE A 162 3.02 6.29 -10.82
N GLY A 163 2.46 7.45 -10.49
CA GLY A 163 1.43 8.12 -11.31
C GLY A 163 1.92 8.47 -12.72
N LEU A 164 3.15 8.94 -12.86
CA LEU A 164 3.77 9.21 -14.16
C LEU A 164 3.98 7.94 -14.98
N ASN A 165 4.38 6.84 -14.34
CA ASN A 165 4.52 5.54 -15.00
C ASN A 165 3.15 5.02 -15.49
N ASN A 166 2.12 5.14 -14.66
CA ASN A 166 0.75 4.75 -15.03
C ASN A 166 0.23 5.56 -16.24
N ALA A 167 0.43 6.88 -16.23
CA ALA A 167 0.06 7.73 -17.36
C ALA A 167 0.76 7.35 -18.66
N ARG A 168 1.92 6.68 -18.57
CA ARG A 168 2.69 6.16 -19.71
C ARG A 168 2.41 4.67 -19.99
N HIS A 169 1.46 4.05 -19.31
CA HIS A 169 1.15 2.62 -19.37
C HIS A 169 2.35 1.71 -19.02
N MET A 170 3.26 2.18 -18.19
CA MET A 170 4.42 1.42 -17.71
C MET A 170 4.13 0.80 -16.35
N LYS A 171 4.40 -0.50 -16.24
CA LYS A 171 4.30 -1.20 -14.93
C LYS A 171 5.43 -0.76 -14.01
N THR A 172 5.11 -0.48 -12.77
CA THR A 172 6.07 -0.13 -11.73
C THR A 172 6.27 -1.33 -10.81
N SER A 173 7.51 -1.85 -10.73
CA SER A 173 7.89 -2.86 -9.75
C SER A 173 8.64 -2.22 -8.58
N LEU A 174 8.72 -2.92 -7.44
CA LEU A 174 9.54 -2.47 -6.31
C LEU A 174 11.01 -2.27 -6.73
N LYS A 175 11.53 -3.16 -7.59
CA LYS A 175 12.88 -3.03 -8.17
C LYS A 175 13.04 -1.72 -8.94
N SER A 176 12.10 -1.38 -9.81
CA SER A 176 12.17 -0.15 -10.60
C SER A 176 12.14 1.11 -9.73
N LEU A 177 11.42 1.09 -8.61
CA LEU A 177 11.46 2.19 -7.63
C LEU A 177 12.79 2.24 -6.90
N GLN A 178 13.35 1.11 -6.45
CA GLN A 178 14.68 1.08 -5.82
C GLN A 178 15.77 1.61 -6.75
N ASP A 179 15.75 1.22 -8.03
CA ASP A 179 16.70 1.70 -9.02
C ASP A 179 16.55 3.21 -9.29
N LYS A 180 15.31 3.70 -9.33
CA LYS A 180 15.01 5.13 -9.51
C LYS A 180 15.42 5.97 -8.33
N PHE A 181 15.10 5.54 -7.10
CA PHE A 181 15.35 6.31 -5.89
C PHE A 181 16.73 6.09 -5.29
N GLY A 182 17.46 5.03 -5.68
CA GLY A 182 18.83 4.77 -5.26
C GLY A 182 19.88 5.66 -5.92
N VAL A 183 19.55 6.35 -7.00
CA VAL A 183 20.45 7.24 -7.73
C VAL A 183 20.12 8.71 -7.47
N ALA A 184 21.02 9.61 -7.92
CA ALA A 184 20.75 11.05 -7.87
C ALA A 184 19.42 11.40 -8.58
N PRO A 185 18.63 12.34 -8.05
CA PRO A 185 18.90 13.24 -6.93
C PRO A 185 18.51 12.70 -5.54
N TYR A 186 18.07 11.45 -5.39
CA TYR A 186 17.51 10.89 -4.15
C TYR A 186 18.58 10.22 -3.27
N GLY A 187 19.18 9.11 -3.73
CA GLY A 187 20.18 8.33 -2.98
C GLY A 187 19.59 7.53 -1.81
N PHE A 188 18.32 7.11 -1.92
CA PHE A 188 17.66 6.31 -0.90
C PHE A 188 18.19 4.87 -0.87
N ASP A 189 18.32 4.31 0.33
CA ASP A 189 18.64 2.90 0.50
C ASP A 189 17.46 2.02 0.02
N PRO A 190 17.69 0.81 -0.50
CA PRO A 190 16.60 -0.12 -0.84
C PRO A 190 15.58 -0.35 0.27
N LYS A 191 16.00 -0.35 1.54
CA LYS A 191 15.10 -0.48 2.70
C LYS A 191 14.20 0.75 2.90
N ASP A 192 14.71 1.96 2.57
CA ASP A 192 13.92 3.18 2.63
C ASP A 192 12.74 3.10 1.64
N VAL A 193 13.02 2.65 0.41
CA VAL A 193 11.99 2.48 -0.62
C VAL A 193 10.98 1.40 -0.23
N GLN A 194 11.43 0.31 0.39
CA GLN A 194 10.54 -0.73 0.93
C GLN A 194 9.60 -0.18 2.00
N TRP A 195 10.12 0.63 2.92
CA TRP A 195 9.34 1.28 3.96
C TRP A 195 8.32 2.27 3.36
N LEU A 196 8.74 3.09 2.39
CA LEU A 196 7.85 4.04 1.70
C LEU A 196 6.69 3.31 1.01
N VAL A 197 6.96 2.21 0.31
CA VAL A 197 5.93 1.39 -0.35
C VAL A 197 5.00 0.75 0.68
N ALA A 198 5.53 0.20 1.78
CA ALA A 198 4.73 -0.38 2.86
C ALA A 198 3.79 0.67 3.49
N MET A 199 4.32 1.87 3.76
CA MET A 199 3.54 2.98 4.31
C MET A 199 2.45 3.45 3.34
N LEU A 200 2.77 3.64 2.06
CA LEU A 200 1.78 4.02 1.04
C LEU A 200 0.69 2.98 0.88
N PHE A 201 1.03 1.69 0.95
CA PHE A 201 0.05 0.61 0.91
C PHE A 201 -0.84 0.63 2.16
N LYS A 202 -0.28 0.81 3.35
CA LYS A 202 -1.05 0.94 4.60
C LYS A 202 -1.96 2.16 4.60
N LEU A 203 -1.51 3.29 4.02
CA LEU A 203 -2.32 4.51 3.85
C LEU A 203 -3.38 4.39 2.72
N GLY A 204 -3.45 3.25 2.03
CA GLY A 204 -4.39 3.05 0.93
C GLY A 204 -4.13 3.95 -0.28
N ARG A 205 -2.88 4.43 -0.49
CA ARG A 205 -2.50 5.29 -1.62
C ARG A 205 -2.03 4.48 -2.84
N VAL A 206 -1.54 3.28 -2.60
CA VAL A 206 -1.10 2.35 -3.65
C VAL A 206 -1.71 0.98 -3.45
N SER A 207 -1.87 0.23 -4.53
CA SER A 207 -2.19 -1.18 -4.56
C SER A 207 -0.94 -2.01 -4.83
N LEU A 208 -0.87 -3.21 -4.27
CA LEU A 208 0.20 -4.16 -4.49
C LEU A 208 -0.34 -5.39 -5.19
N THR A 209 0.35 -5.85 -6.23
CA THR A 209 0.01 -7.05 -6.99
C THR A 209 1.22 -7.98 -7.07
N LEU A 210 1.05 -9.23 -6.70
CA LEU A 210 2.08 -10.27 -6.81
C LEU A 210 1.52 -11.46 -7.60
N ASN A 211 2.22 -11.89 -8.66
CA ASN A 211 1.79 -13.00 -9.52
C ASN A 211 0.34 -12.87 -10.02
N SER A 212 -0.07 -11.67 -10.43
CA SER A 212 -1.43 -11.32 -10.86
C SER A 212 -2.51 -11.40 -9.77
N GLN A 213 -2.13 -11.54 -8.50
CA GLN A 213 -3.05 -11.47 -7.37
C GLN A 213 -2.88 -10.15 -6.64
N SER A 214 -3.97 -9.41 -6.44
CA SER A 214 -3.98 -8.20 -5.63
C SER A 214 -3.84 -8.56 -4.16
N LEU A 215 -2.93 -7.89 -3.47
CA LEU A 215 -2.73 -8.03 -2.03
C LEU A 215 -3.68 -7.08 -1.28
N SER A 216 -4.26 -7.57 -0.19
CA SER A 216 -5.19 -6.79 0.64
C SER A 216 -4.76 -6.83 2.10
N LEU A 217 -4.88 -5.70 2.80
CA LEU A 217 -4.65 -5.61 4.26
C LEU A 217 -5.62 -6.48 5.07
N LEU A 218 -6.79 -6.82 4.48
CA LEU A 218 -7.83 -7.61 5.16
C LEU A 218 -7.65 -9.13 4.98
N SER A 219 -7.14 -9.56 3.82
CA SER A 219 -7.06 -10.99 3.46
C SER A 219 -5.64 -11.55 3.51
N THR A 220 -4.60 -10.69 3.43
CA THR A 220 -3.20 -11.13 3.44
C THR A 220 -2.62 -10.99 4.85
N ASN A 221 -1.94 -12.03 5.33
CA ASN A 221 -1.29 -12.01 6.64
C ASN A 221 -0.19 -10.92 6.68
N SER A 222 -0.08 -10.21 7.81
CA SER A 222 0.92 -9.16 8.02
C SER A 222 2.36 -9.64 7.79
N ASP A 223 2.71 -10.85 8.24
CA ASP A 223 4.06 -11.40 8.07
C ASP A 223 4.35 -11.76 6.58
N GLU A 224 3.32 -12.14 5.82
CA GLU A 224 3.44 -12.34 4.37
C GLU A 224 3.63 -11.03 3.62
N LEU A 225 2.90 -9.97 3.98
CA LEU A 225 3.10 -8.63 3.41
C LEU A 225 4.52 -8.13 3.63
N VAL A 226 5.04 -8.26 4.86
CA VAL A 226 6.43 -7.93 5.19
C VAL A 226 7.39 -8.74 4.32
N ARG A 227 7.16 -10.05 4.18
CA ARG A 227 8.00 -10.93 3.36
C ARG A 227 8.00 -10.51 1.89
N TYR A 228 6.86 -10.20 1.31
CA TYR A 228 6.73 -9.79 -0.10
C TYR A 228 7.43 -8.46 -0.39
N ILE A 229 7.44 -7.54 0.57
CA ILE A 229 8.11 -6.24 0.43
C ILE A 229 9.61 -6.32 0.68
N THR A 230 10.06 -7.19 1.63
CA THR A 230 11.46 -7.17 2.09
C THR A 230 12.36 -8.21 1.43
N LYS A 231 11.82 -9.33 0.94
CA LYS A 231 12.63 -10.42 0.38
C LYS A 231 12.99 -10.18 -1.07
N ARG A 232 14.28 -10.38 -1.39
CA ARG A 232 14.88 -10.13 -2.71
C ARG A 232 14.16 -10.87 -3.86
N GLU A 233 13.62 -12.05 -3.60
CA GLU A 233 12.93 -12.89 -4.58
C GLU A 233 11.64 -12.28 -5.15
N TYR A 234 11.04 -11.31 -4.43
CA TYR A 234 9.78 -10.64 -4.82
C TYR A 234 9.97 -9.25 -5.41
N VAL A 235 11.14 -8.63 -5.24
CA VAL A 235 11.39 -7.22 -5.60
C VAL A 235 11.05 -6.90 -7.07
N GLU A 236 11.33 -7.82 -8.00
CA GLU A 236 11.01 -7.66 -9.42
C GLU A 236 9.55 -8.00 -9.75
N LYS A 237 8.93 -8.88 -8.95
CA LYS A 237 7.59 -9.43 -9.19
C LYS A 237 6.48 -8.63 -8.51
N LEU A 238 6.83 -7.88 -7.44
CA LEU A 238 5.87 -7.05 -6.72
C LEU A 238 5.60 -5.79 -7.53
N LEU A 239 4.42 -5.73 -8.11
CA LEU A 239 3.93 -4.58 -8.87
C LEU A 239 3.19 -3.62 -7.96
N ILE A 240 3.39 -2.33 -8.20
CA ILE A 240 2.86 -1.23 -7.41
C ILE A 240 2.13 -0.29 -8.34
N ASP A 241 0.88 0.01 -8.00
CA ASP A 241 0.02 0.87 -8.79
C ASP A 241 -0.62 1.95 -7.92
N ILE A 242 -1.05 3.07 -8.49
CA ILE A 242 -1.86 4.04 -7.76
C ILE A 242 -3.20 3.39 -7.45
N ARG A 243 -3.60 3.43 -6.20
CA ARG A 243 -4.93 3.01 -5.80
C ARG A 243 -5.91 4.14 -6.09
N GLU A 244 -6.82 3.91 -7.02
CA GLU A 244 -7.98 4.77 -7.19
C GLU A 244 -8.86 4.66 -5.95
N ARG A 245 -9.25 5.77 -5.35
CA ARG A 245 -10.21 5.78 -4.26
C ARG A 245 -11.63 5.80 -4.81
N ALA A 246 -12.55 5.20 -4.07
CA ALA A 246 -13.95 5.35 -4.38
C ALA A 246 -14.35 6.83 -4.31
N THR A 247 -15.23 7.27 -5.20
CA THR A 247 -15.75 8.63 -5.18
C THR A 247 -16.70 8.82 -3.99
N ASP A 248 -16.84 10.06 -3.50
CA ASP A 248 -17.78 10.37 -2.42
C ASP A 248 -19.23 9.94 -2.75
N GLY A 249 -19.59 9.95 -4.05
CA GLY A 249 -20.87 9.43 -4.53
C GLY A 249 -21.02 7.94 -4.29
N GLN A 250 -20.02 7.16 -4.69
CA GLN A 250 -19.98 5.71 -4.53
C GLN A 250 -19.98 5.29 -3.05
N ILE A 251 -19.24 6.01 -2.21
CA ILE A 251 -19.23 5.78 -0.76
C ILE A 251 -20.62 6.07 -0.16
N ARG A 252 -21.27 7.15 -0.59
CA ARG A 252 -22.64 7.49 -0.13
C ARG A 252 -23.64 6.41 -0.52
N SER A 253 -23.60 5.91 -1.77
CA SER A 253 -24.45 4.82 -2.24
C SER A 253 -24.28 3.55 -1.40
N ALA A 254 -23.04 3.18 -1.07
CA ALA A 254 -22.77 2.04 -0.21
C ALA A 254 -23.30 2.23 1.22
N LYS A 255 -23.12 3.43 1.80
CA LYS A 255 -23.67 3.76 3.13
C LYS A 255 -25.19 3.76 3.15
N GLU A 256 -25.84 4.21 2.07
CA GLU A 256 -27.31 4.16 1.89
C GLU A 256 -27.81 2.72 1.88
N VAL A 257 -27.21 1.86 1.04
CA VAL A 257 -27.56 0.43 1.02
C VAL A 257 -27.32 -0.22 2.39
N MET A 258 -26.23 0.10 3.09
CA MET A 258 -25.98 -0.43 4.43
C MET A 258 -27.08 -0.03 5.42
N LYS A 259 -27.53 1.22 5.37
CA LYS A 259 -28.59 1.72 6.23
C LYS A 259 -29.94 1.08 5.91
N ASP A 260 -30.35 1.09 4.65
CA ASP A 260 -31.71 0.74 4.26
C ASP A 260 -31.87 -0.77 4.07
N TYR A 261 -30.84 -1.48 3.62
CA TYR A 261 -30.89 -2.94 3.45
C TYR A 261 -30.53 -3.71 4.72
N PHE A 262 -29.50 -3.27 5.46
CA PHE A 262 -29.04 -4.00 6.64
C PHE A 262 -29.43 -3.35 7.97
N GLY A 263 -30.01 -2.15 7.94
CA GLY A 263 -30.32 -1.38 9.16
C GLY A 263 -29.08 -0.94 9.94
N PHE A 264 -27.94 -0.78 9.26
CA PHE A 264 -26.64 -0.52 9.88
C PHE A 264 -25.96 0.74 9.32
N THR A 265 -25.55 1.66 10.19
CA THR A 265 -24.90 2.89 9.82
C THR A 265 -23.41 2.86 10.16
N VAL A 266 -22.54 3.20 9.19
CA VAL A 266 -21.08 3.31 9.36
C VAL A 266 -20.68 4.76 9.42
N SER A 267 -19.93 5.13 10.47
CA SER A 267 -19.39 6.48 10.67
C SER A 267 -17.99 6.67 10.06
N SER A 268 -17.34 5.61 9.58
CA SER A 268 -16.02 5.68 8.95
C SER A 268 -16.08 6.25 7.54
N ASP A 269 -15.01 6.95 7.13
CA ASP A 269 -14.77 7.38 5.75
C ASP A 269 -13.64 6.57 5.08
N ASP A 270 -13.17 5.53 5.74
CA ASP A 270 -12.17 4.59 5.24
C ASP A 270 -12.83 3.52 4.37
N ASP A 271 -12.42 3.44 3.10
CA ASP A 271 -12.98 2.53 2.09
C ASP A 271 -12.92 1.06 2.54
N ASP A 272 -11.78 0.63 3.11
CA ASP A 272 -11.58 -0.76 3.52
C ASP A 272 -12.50 -1.12 4.70
N LYS A 273 -12.69 -0.21 5.65
CA LYS A 273 -13.60 -0.41 6.80
C LYS A 273 -15.06 -0.47 6.37
N ILE A 274 -15.45 0.43 5.45
CA ILE A 274 -16.83 0.43 4.92
C ILE A 274 -17.09 -0.87 4.17
N MET A 275 -16.19 -1.26 3.27
CA MET A 275 -16.28 -2.50 2.51
C MET A 275 -16.33 -3.73 3.41
N SER A 276 -15.46 -3.81 4.43
CA SER A 276 -15.43 -4.92 5.39
C SER A 276 -16.75 -5.03 6.17
N SER A 277 -17.26 -3.89 6.66
CA SER A 277 -18.53 -3.83 7.38
C SER A 277 -19.71 -4.23 6.50
N PHE A 278 -19.74 -3.75 5.24
CA PHE A 278 -20.74 -4.13 4.25
C PHE A 278 -20.72 -5.63 3.99
N LYS A 279 -19.56 -6.20 3.69
CA LYS A 279 -19.39 -7.63 3.42
C LYS A 279 -19.82 -8.51 4.60
N SER A 280 -19.48 -8.10 5.83
CA SER A 280 -19.92 -8.83 7.02
C SER A 280 -21.47 -8.90 7.08
N ARG A 281 -22.16 -7.76 6.91
CA ARG A 281 -23.61 -7.71 6.93
C ARG A 281 -24.25 -8.41 5.73
N ALA A 282 -23.63 -8.30 4.56
CA ALA A 282 -24.10 -9.02 3.37
C ALA A 282 -24.00 -10.53 3.55
N LYS A 283 -22.94 -11.02 4.18
CA LYS A 283 -22.77 -12.44 4.50
C LYS A 283 -23.85 -12.93 5.46
N ASP A 284 -24.08 -12.22 6.57
CA ASP A 284 -25.15 -12.55 7.52
C ASP A 284 -26.52 -12.61 6.82
N LYS A 285 -26.78 -11.67 5.89
CA LYS A 285 -28.04 -11.62 5.13
C LYS A 285 -28.16 -12.77 4.12
N VAL A 286 -27.06 -13.14 3.44
CA VAL A 286 -27.02 -14.30 2.54
C VAL A 286 -27.33 -15.58 3.29
N GLU A 287 -26.84 -15.78 4.51
CA GLU A 287 -27.16 -16.93 5.35
C GLU A 287 -28.67 -16.97 5.66
N VAL A 288 -29.31 -15.84 5.98
CA VAL A 288 -30.75 -15.75 6.19
C VAL A 288 -31.57 -16.08 4.93
N TYR A 289 -31.08 -15.66 3.74
CA TYR A 289 -31.67 -16.07 2.46
C TYR A 289 -31.57 -17.58 2.24
N ASP A 290 -30.40 -18.16 2.52
CA ASP A 290 -30.17 -19.59 2.36
C ASP A 290 -31.10 -20.42 3.26
N ASP A 291 -31.28 -20.01 4.51
CA ASP A 291 -32.23 -20.65 5.44
C ASP A 291 -33.67 -20.66 4.89
N ILE A 292 -34.10 -19.50 4.36
CA ILE A 292 -35.48 -19.42 3.78
C ILE A 292 -35.56 -20.24 2.48
N LEU A 293 -34.50 -20.27 1.66
CA LEU A 293 -34.51 -21.07 0.43
C LEU A 293 -34.57 -22.58 0.70
N VAL A 294 -34.16 -23.06 1.88
CA VAL A 294 -34.40 -24.45 2.32
C VAL A 294 -35.89 -24.72 2.46
N GLU A 295 -36.69 -23.78 3.01
CA GLU A 295 -38.13 -23.92 3.15
C GLU A 295 -38.85 -24.09 1.80
N TYR A 296 -38.38 -23.38 0.76
CA TYR A 296 -38.93 -23.56 -0.60
C TYR A 296 -38.58 -24.92 -1.24
N ARG A 297 -37.56 -25.63 -0.73
CA ARG A 297 -37.30 -27.01 -1.14
C ARG A 297 -38.29 -27.97 -0.50
N ILE A 298 -38.71 -27.66 0.72
CA ILE A 298 -39.72 -28.47 1.45
C ILE A 298 -41.11 -28.24 0.86
N ASN A 299 -41.49 -26.99 0.61
CA ASN A 299 -42.76 -26.63 0.01
C ASN A 299 -42.60 -25.66 -1.16
N PRO A 300 -42.55 -26.16 -2.42
CA PRO A 300 -42.35 -25.33 -3.62
C PRO A 300 -43.51 -24.36 -3.91
N LYS A 301 -44.66 -24.47 -3.20
CA LYS A 301 -45.86 -23.62 -3.41
C LYS A 301 -45.76 -22.25 -2.72
N TYR A 302 -44.76 -22.02 -1.87
CA TYR A 302 -44.56 -20.71 -1.26
C TYR A 302 -44.29 -19.63 -2.31
N PRO A 303 -44.81 -18.41 -2.10
CA PRO A 303 -44.69 -17.31 -3.06
C PRO A 303 -43.30 -16.70 -3.09
N CYS A 304 -42.92 -16.03 -4.17
CA CYS A 304 -41.72 -15.19 -4.31
C CYS A 304 -40.36 -15.92 -4.27
N LYS A 305 -40.31 -17.25 -4.55
CA LYS A 305 -39.06 -18.00 -4.57
C LYS A 305 -37.96 -17.35 -5.44
N ARG A 306 -38.34 -16.97 -6.67
CA ARG A 306 -37.41 -16.37 -7.63
C ARG A 306 -36.85 -15.05 -7.13
N LEU A 307 -37.65 -14.23 -6.47
CA LEU A 307 -37.20 -12.96 -5.87
C LEU A 307 -36.09 -13.20 -4.82
N MET A 308 -36.30 -14.20 -3.95
CA MET A 308 -35.34 -14.57 -2.92
C MET A 308 -34.03 -15.09 -3.51
N GLU A 309 -34.10 -15.91 -4.57
CA GLU A 309 -32.92 -16.41 -5.29
C GLU A 309 -32.12 -15.30 -5.96
N GLU A 310 -32.81 -14.33 -6.61
CA GLU A 310 -32.18 -13.20 -7.30
C GLU A 310 -31.53 -12.23 -6.30
N ALA A 311 -32.23 -11.88 -5.20
CA ALA A 311 -31.67 -11.01 -4.15
C ALA A 311 -30.45 -11.64 -3.47
N ARG A 312 -30.55 -12.93 -3.13
CA ARG A 312 -29.41 -13.69 -2.58
C ARG A 312 -28.21 -13.69 -3.53
N LYS A 313 -28.45 -13.91 -4.82
CA LYS A 313 -27.41 -13.94 -5.85
C LYS A 313 -26.71 -12.56 -5.97
N ARG A 314 -27.48 -11.47 -6.00
CA ARG A 314 -26.91 -10.11 -6.08
C ARG A 314 -25.97 -9.78 -4.93
N LEU A 315 -26.36 -10.17 -3.69
CA LEU A 315 -25.48 -10.00 -2.52
C LEU A 315 -24.24 -10.90 -2.58
N ALA A 316 -24.38 -12.16 -3.00
CA ALA A 316 -23.27 -13.08 -3.11
C ALA A 316 -22.21 -12.59 -4.11
N GLU A 317 -22.65 -12.02 -5.26
CA GLU A 317 -21.73 -11.44 -6.26
C GLU A 317 -20.87 -10.30 -5.68
N LEU A 318 -21.40 -9.51 -4.73
CA LEU A 318 -20.63 -8.44 -4.06
C LEU A 318 -19.59 -8.98 -3.08
N LEU A 319 -19.82 -10.16 -2.49
CA LEU A 319 -18.88 -10.79 -1.56
C LEU A 319 -17.61 -11.25 -2.27
N ASP A 320 -17.67 -11.58 -3.56
CA ASP A 320 -16.56 -12.09 -4.35
C ASP A 320 -15.60 -10.97 -4.82
N ILE A 321 -16.02 -9.69 -4.78
CA ILE A 321 -15.20 -8.55 -5.22
C ILE A 321 -14.22 -8.20 -4.11
N ASN A 322 -12.91 -8.33 -4.36
CA ASN A 322 -11.87 -8.06 -3.37
C ASN A 322 -11.21 -6.69 -3.50
N GLU A 323 -11.36 -6.03 -4.63
CA GLU A 323 -10.80 -4.71 -4.89
C GLU A 323 -11.82 -3.63 -4.51
N PRO A 324 -11.49 -2.70 -3.57
CA PRO A 324 -12.46 -1.73 -3.05
C PRO A 324 -13.06 -0.80 -4.10
N THR A 325 -12.27 -0.30 -5.05
CA THR A 325 -12.79 0.61 -6.07
C THR A 325 -13.83 -0.08 -6.95
N GLU A 326 -13.57 -1.34 -7.35
CA GLU A 326 -14.52 -2.15 -8.11
C GLU A 326 -15.77 -2.47 -7.27
N PHE A 327 -15.58 -2.77 -5.99
CA PHE A 327 -16.67 -3.02 -5.06
C PHE A 327 -17.61 -1.82 -4.98
N PHE A 328 -17.10 -0.62 -4.66
CA PHE A 328 -17.93 0.58 -4.54
C PHE A 328 -18.59 0.99 -5.85
N LYS A 329 -17.89 0.84 -6.98
CA LYS A 329 -18.45 1.06 -8.31
C LYS A 329 -19.59 0.10 -8.62
N THR A 330 -19.47 -1.16 -8.22
CA THR A 330 -20.49 -2.18 -8.44
C THR A 330 -21.70 -1.97 -7.52
N VAL A 331 -21.47 -1.62 -6.25
CA VAL A 331 -22.54 -1.27 -5.31
C VAL A 331 -23.32 -0.06 -5.80
N ASP A 332 -22.63 1.00 -6.23
CA ASP A 332 -23.26 2.20 -6.78
C ASP A 332 -24.11 1.90 -8.00
N LYS A 333 -23.60 1.09 -8.93
CA LYS A 333 -24.34 0.66 -10.12
C LYS A 333 -25.57 -0.16 -9.79
N LYS A 334 -25.51 -1.00 -8.76
CA LYS A 334 -26.60 -1.90 -8.34
C LYS A 334 -27.42 -1.34 -7.17
N ARG A 335 -27.21 -0.08 -6.80
CA ARG A 335 -27.83 0.54 -5.63
C ARG A 335 -29.35 0.38 -5.64
N ASP A 336 -29.99 0.78 -6.73
CA ASP A 336 -31.45 0.76 -6.85
C ASP A 336 -31.99 -0.68 -6.79
N ASP A 337 -31.36 -1.62 -7.51
CA ASP A 337 -31.70 -3.05 -7.43
C ASP A 337 -31.60 -3.61 -6.00
N LEU A 338 -30.56 -3.18 -5.24
CA LEU A 338 -30.37 -3.62 -3.86
C LEU A 338 -31.40 -3.02 -2.91
N LEU A 339 -31.78 -1.77 -3.10
CA LEU A 339 -32.83 -1.12 -2.33
C LEU A 339 -34.20 -1.73 -2.62
N ASP A 340 -34.50 -2.01 -3.90
CA ASP A 340 -35.70 -2.73 -4.31
C ASP A 340 -35.74 -4.15 -3.70
N ASP A 341 -34.62 -4.86 -3.68
CA ASP A 341 -34.51 -6.16 -2.99
C ASP A 341 -34.81 -6.05 -1.50
N ALA A 342 -34.36 -5.00 -0.82
CA ALA A 342 -34.64 -4.79 0.60
C ALA A 342 -36.13 -4.62 0.84
N GLU A 343 -36.83 -3.80 0.02
CA GLU A 343 -38.25 -3.53 0.12
C GLU A 343 -39.10 -4.76 -0.26
N ASP A 344 -38.79 -5.37 -1.40
CA ASP A 344 -39.56 -6.50 -1.94
C ASP A 344 -39.41 -7.79 -1.12
N THR A 345 -38.24 -8.02 -0.48
CA THR A 345 -38.02 -9.23 0.32
C THR A 345 -38.50 -9.10 1.77
N ALA A 346 -38.70 -7.89 2.29
CA ALA A 346 -39.18 -7.69 3.67
C ALA A 346 -40.51 -8.43 3.96
N PRO A 347 -41.55 -8.35 3.11
CA PRO A 347 -42.78 -9.10 3.32
C PRO A 347 -42.59 -10.63 3.28
N VAL A 348 -41.59 -11.13 2.54
CA VAL A 348 -41.27 -12.57 2.50
C VAL A 348 -40.68 -13.00 3.83
N PHE A 349 -39.77 -12.21 4.41
CA PHE A 349 -39.23 -12.50 5.74
C PHE A 349 -40.31 -12.51 6.81
N ASP A 350 -41.25 -11.55 6.76
CA ASP A 350 -42.38 -11.49 7.69
C ASP A 350 -43.33 -12.69 7.54
N PHE A 351 -43.56 -13.15 6.31
CA PHE A 351 -44.31 -14.35 6.02
C PHE A 351 -43.72 -15.60 6.70
N PHE A 352 -42.40 -15.79 6.62
CA PHE A 352 -41.74 -16.96 7.22
C PHE A 352 -41.57 -16.85 8.75
N LYS A 353 -41.46 -15.64 9.30
CA LYS A 353 -41.31 -15.40 10.74
C LYS A 353 -42.62 -15.39 11.50
N GLY A 354 -43.69 -14.98 10.84
CA GLY A 354 -45.01 -14.79 11.47
C GLY A 354 -45.97 -15.93 11.24
N ASP A 355 -47.26 -15.70 11.62
CA ASP A 355 -48.36 -16.68 11.44
C ASP A 355 -48.89 -16.74 10.01
N GLN A 356 -48.47 -15.83 9.12
CA GLN A 356 -48.94 -15.79 7.74
C GLN A 356 -48.63 -17.08 6.98
N ARG A 357 -47.51 -17.73 7.28
CA ARG A 357 -47.12 -19.02 6.71
C ARG A 357 -48.15 -20.09 7.02
N LYS A 358 -48.57 -20.23 8.28
CA LYS A 358 -49.56 -21.23 8.73
C LYS A 358 -50.92 -21.02 8.05
N ILE A 359 -51.34 -19.74 7.99
CA ILE A 359 -52.61 -19.35 7.34
C ILE A 359 -52.58 -19.71 5.85
N PHE A 360 -51.48 -19.46 5.18
CA PHE A 360 -51.28 -19.80 3.78
C PHE A 360 -51.24 -21.32 3.54
N GLU A 361 -50.55 -22.08 4.40
CA GLU A 361 -50.48 -23.55 4.34
C GLU A 361 -51.88 -24.17 4.50
N GLU A 362 -52.71 -23.64 5.40
CA GLU A 362 -54.10 -24.06 5.60
C GLU A 362 -54.93 -23.80 4.33
N ALA A 363 -54.81 -22.62 3.72
CA ALA A 363 -55.48 -22.31 2.46
C ALA A 363 -55.06 -23.24 1.32
N VAL A 364 -53.77 -23.55 1.20
CA VAL A 364 -53.24 -24.52 0.23
C VAL A 364 -53.81 -25.94 0.48
N LYS A 365 -53.94 -26.34 1.76
CA LYS A 365 -54.50 -27.62 2.15
C LYS A 365 -55.99 -27.69 1.77
N ASN A 366 -56.77 -26.64 2.05
CA ASN A 366 -58.19 -26.52 1.69
C ASN A 366 -58.39 -26.63 0.17
N LEU A 367 -57.56 -25.94 -0.63
CA LEU A 367 -57.58 -26.09 -2.10
C LEU A 367 -57.27 -27.51 -2.57
N ALA A 368 -56.37 -28.23 -1.89
CA ALA A 368 -56.04 -29.61 -2.22
C ALA A 368 -57.24 -30.56 -1.89
N TYR A 369 -57.91 -30.36 -0.77
CA TYR A 369 -59.14 -31.10 -0.43
C TYR A 369 -60.22 -30.84 -1.46
N PHE A 370 -60.51 -29.60 -1.83
CA PHE A 370 -61.48 -29.27 -2.86
C PHE A 370 -61.10 -29.90 -4.20
N GLY A 371 -59.84 -29.88 -4.62
CA GLY A 371 -59.38 -30.50 -5.87
C GLY A 371 -59.71 -31.97 -5.99
N ASN A 372 -59.71 -32.71 -4.87
CA ASN A 372 -60.08 -34.12 -4.81
C ASN A 372 -61.63 -34.34 -4.87
N SER A 373 -62.44 -33.35 -4.50
CA SER A 373 -63.87 -33.43 -4.38
C SER A 373 -64.62 -32.59 -5.44
N LYS A 374 -63.94 -31.90 -6.30
CA LYS A 374 -64.46 -30.92 -7.27
C LYS A 374 -65.65 -31.42 -8.10
N THR A 375 -65.66 -32.72 -8.48
CA THR A 375 -66.67 -33.33 -9.30
C THR A 375 -68.03 -33.51 -8.58
N TYR A 376 -68.03 -33.40 -7.24
CA TYR A 376 -69.20 -33.64 -6.42
C TYR A 376 -69.78 -32.40 -5.75
N VAL A 377 -69.14 -31.25 -5.93
CA VAL A 377 -69.53 -29.97 -5.30
C VAL A 377 -70.27 -29.11 -6.30
N SER A 378 -71.54 -28.78 -5.95
CA SER A 378 -72.44 -27.92 -6.71
C SER A 378 -72.83 -26.62 -5.98
N ASP A 379 -72.28 -26.41 -4.78
CA ASP A 379 -72.55 -25.20 -3.98
C ASP A 379 -71.87 -24.00 -4.57
N GLN A 380 -72.63 -22.99 -4.99
CA GLN A 380 -72.09 -21.77 -5.62
C GLN A 380 -71.37 -20.84 -4.65
N GLU A 381 -71.73 -20.85 -3.37
CA GLU A 381 -71.03 -20.04 -2.37
C GLU A 381 -69.63 -20.61 -2.08
N LEU A 382 -69.55 -21.93 -1.89
CA LEU A 382 -68.27 -22.61 -1.72
C LEU A 382 -67.35 -22.43 -2.95
N LEU A 383 -67.88 -22.50 -4.18
CA LEU A 383 -67.12 -22.25 -5.40
C LEU A 383 -66.53 -20.85 -5.44
N LYS A 384 -67.21 -19.81 -4.99
CA LYS A 384 -66.73 -18.44 -4.89
C LYS A 384 -65.58 -18.31 -3.85
N VAL A 385 -65.77 -18.92 -2.69
CA VAL A 385 -64.76 -18.95 -1.63
C VAL A 385 -63.48 -19.60 -2.13
N VAL A 386 -63.62 -20.75 -2.82
CA VAL A 386 -62.47 -21.45 -3.41
C VAL A 386 -61.76 -20.59 -4.47
N GLU A 387 -62.49 -19.90 -5.33
CA GLU A 387 -61.94 -19.00 -6.36
C GLU A 387 -61.16 -17.82 -5.73
N GLU A 388 -61.70 -17.25 -4.64
CA GLU A 388 -60.99 -16.19 -3.90
C GLU A 388 -59.72 -16.71 -3.24
N ILE A 389 -59.77 -17.88 -2.59
CA ILE A 389 -58.57 -18.53 -2.01
C ILE A 389 -57.52 -18.83 -3.10
N GLU A 390 -57.99 -19.41 -4.22
CA GLU A 390 -57.10 -19.74 -5.34
C GLU A 390 -56.40 -18.50 -5.94
N THR A 391 -57.17 -17.40 -6.07
CA THR A 391 -56.66 -16.13 -6.55
C THR A 391 -55.55 -15.57 -5.63
N ILE A 392 -55.71 -15.67 -4.31
CA ILE A 392 -54.72 -15.21 -3.34
C ILE A 392 -53.50 -16.14 -3.35
N VAL A 393 -53.68 -17.45 -3.36
CA VAL A 393 -52.60 -18.43 -3.32
C VAL A 393 -51.76 -18.40 -4.60
N LYS A 394 -52.35 -18.10 -5.75
CA LYS A 394 -51.68 -17.99 -7.05
C LYS A 394 -51.07 -16.60 -7.32
N ASP A 395 -51.35 -15.64 -6.46
CA ASP A 395 -50.77 -14.29 -6.61
C ASP A 395 -49.26 -14.34 -6.48
N SER A 396 -48.55 -13.57 -7.30
CA SER A 396 -47.11 -13.47 -7.26
C SER A 396 -46.58 -12.79 -5.99
N LYS A 397 -47.36 -11.85 -5.38
CA LYS A 397 -47.06 -11.13 -4.14
C LYS A 397 -48.30 -11.11 -3.21
N PRO A 398 -48.67 -12.23 -2.57
CA PRO A 398 -49.97 -12.38 -1.88
C PRO A 398 -50.02 -11.71 -0.50
N PHE A 399 -48.89 -11.19 0.04
CA PHE A 399 -48.69 -10.84 1.45
C PHE A 399 -49.76 -9.88 2.01
N SER A 400 -50.18 -8.87 1.27
CA SER A 400 -51.23 -7.93 1.68
C SER A 400 -52.62 -8.57 1.69
N LYS A 401 -52.82 -9.66 0.91
CA LYS A 401 -54.11 -10.36 0.78
C LYS A 401 -54.26 -11.56 1.73
N ILE A 402 -53.12 -12.07 2.26
CA ILE A 402 -53.09 -13.21 3.20
C ILE A 402 -53.98 -12.93 4.43
N GLN A 403 -54.12 -11.70 4.85
CA GLN A 403 -54.99 -11.31 5.98
C GLN A 403 -56.48 -11.66 5.78
N ARG A 404 -56.92 -11.90 4.53
CA ARG A 404 -58.31 -12.34 4.21
C ARG A 404 -58.47 -13.85 4.30
N LEU A 405 -57.38 -14.61 4.22
CA LEU A 405 -57.45 -16.10 4.20
C LEU A 405 -58.04 -16.71 5.47
N PRO A 406 -57.83 -16.21 6.71
CA PRO A 406 -58.48 -16.81 7.89
C PRO A 406 -59.99 -16.85 7.81
N GLU A 407 -60.62 -15.78 7.32
CA GLU A 407 -62.08 -15.73 7.13
C GLU A 407 -62.49 -16.67 6.00
N LEU A 408 -61.81 -16.70 4.90
CA LEU A 408 -62.05 -17.57 3.76
C LEU A 408 -61.88 -19.05 4.13
N ASN A 409 -60.81 -19.41 4.88
CA ASN A 409 -60.59 -20.76 5.38
C ASN A 409 -61.68 -21.20 6.28
N LYS A 410 -62.21 -20.36 7.20
CA LYS A 410 -63.36 -20.66 8.07
C LYS A 410 -64.62 -20.90 7.26
N ARG A 411 -64.91 -20.04 6.25
CA ARG A 411 -66.08 -20.21 5.37
C ARG A 411 -66.01 -21.45 4.47
N PHE A 412 -64.81 -21.95 4.20
CA PHE A 412 -64.58 -23.19 3.49
C PHE A 412 -64.88 -24.42 4.35
N GLU A 413 -64.66 -24.35 5.66
CA GLU A 413 -64.86 -25.43 6.61
C GLU A 413 -66.35 -25.53 7.08
N GLU A 414 -67.13 -24.43 7.07
CA GLU A 414 -68.58 -24.36 7.35
C GLU A 414 -69.39 -24.95 6.19
#